data_f94552dc50d2a24ad33992836bd0d1fe
#
_entry.id   f94552dc50d2a24ad33992836bd0d1fe
#
_cell.length_a   1.000
_cell.length_b   1.000
_cell.length_c   1.000
_cell.angle_alpha   90.00
_cell.angle_beta   90.00
_cell.angle_gamma   90.00
#
_symmetry.space_group_name_H-M   'P 1'
#
loop_
_entity.id
_entity.type
_entity.pdbx_description
1 polymer ?
#
loop_
_entity_poly.entity_id
_entity_poly.type
_entity_poly.pdbx_seq_one_letter_code
_entity_poly.pdbx_strand_id
1 'polypeptide(L)'
;MEQFLGIQLPRNTRGSVISEATYDWRNDRDRTMEHAKVSIAENNFSLFLGAGVSMSANLPCWWNLLAGMINRCKQGIFKEADLDQLTKVCCNSSIVMGRFIRMMMESKSNEEEFYQCLHEALYNGVDSYSSPLITEICHLIQFKRQQAQSIITYNFDDVMERALKSCGIGNYSIFGQNQPQQLFPVYHVHGFVPFENKENIKSLPVLSEEEYHRVYVNSYNWSNVEQIHALSRTTCIFIGLSMTDPNLRRLLDIANKDSEADPRHFVFLPCIDSFDKDKAAEVKNNEAMRIQKEMFEELGLRVVWYKGHNDELPKFIKALHG
;
A
#
# COMPACT_ATOMS: atom_id res chain seq x y z
N MET A 1 -4.46 20.49 26.29
CA MET A 1 -5.21 19.43 25.61
C MET A 1 -5.15 18.13 26.45
N GLU A 2 -5.40 18.25 27.77
CA GLU A 2 -5.25 17.16 28.77
C GLU A 2 -6.54 16.88 29.57
N GLN A 3 -7.69 17.16 29.02
CA GLN A 3 -8.96 17.04 29.79
C GLN A 3 -10.06 16.19 29.16
N PHE A 4 -9.75 15.28 28.21
CA PHE A 4 -10.82 14.53 27.53
C PHE A 4 -10.71 13.00 27.54
N LEU A 5 -9.87 12.38 28.33
CA LEU A 5 -9.98 10.93 28.57
C LEU A 5 -9.61 10.60 30.01
N GLY A 6 -10.61 10.59 30.89
CA GLY A 6 -10.51 10.09 32.27
C GLY A 6 -10.38 8.56 32.33
N ILE A 7 -9.43 7.97 31.59
CA ILE A 7 -9.08 6.57 31.74
C ILE A 7 -7.83 6.52 32.61
N GLN A 8 -8.01 6.23 33.88
CA GLN A 8 -6.90 5.83 34.75
C GLN A 8 -6.43 4.44 34.30
N LEU A 9 -5.28 4.39 33.67
CA LEU A 9 -4.58 3.13 33.44
C LEU A 9 -4.23 2.49 34.78
N PRO A 10 -4.46 1.19 35.01
CA PRO A 10 -4.07 0.53 36.23
C PRO A 10 -2.55 0.63 36.41
N ARG A 11 -2.11 1.18 37.54
CA ARG A 11 -0.72 1.16 37.98
C ARG A 11 -0.31 -0.28 38.24
N ASN A 12 0.39 -0.90 37.31
CA ASN A 12 0.95 -2.23 37.49
C ASN A 12 2.21 -2.11 38.38
N THR A 13 2.05 -2.22 39.69
CA THR A 13 3.12 -2.36 40.67
C THR A 13 3.57 -3.82 40.69
N ARG A 14 4.40 -4.25 39.74
CA ARG A 14 5.32 -5.38 39.92
C ARG A 14 6.62 -5.06 39.22
N GLY A 15 7.60 -4.61 39.98
CA GLY A 15 9.00 -4.56 39.59
C GLY A 15 9.52 -5.97 39.39
N SER A 16 9.51 -6.43 38.16
CA SER A 16 10.47 -7.40 37.66
C SER A 16 11.42 -6.63 36.76
N VAL A 17 12.67 -6.52 37.17
CA VAL A 17 13.78 -6.14 36.31
C VAL A 17 13.90 -7.27 35.27
N ILE A 18 13.09 -7.21 34.21
CA ILE A 18 13.33 -7.97 33.00
C ILE A 18 14.55 -7.28 32.39
N SER A 19 15.64 -7.99 32.21
CA SER A 19 16.73 -7.55 31.35
C SER A 19 16.12 -7.40 29.97
N GLU A 20 15.81 -6.17 29.57
CA GLU A 20 15.28 -5.84 28.26
C GLU A 20 16.36 -6.14 27.24
N ALA A 21 16.34 -7.35 26.69
CA ALA A 21 17.03 -7.62 25.46
C ALA A 21 16.41 -6.68 24.42
N THR A 22 17.14 -5.66 24.01
CA THR A 22 16.72 -4.72 22.97
C THR A 22 16.29 -5.50 21.74
N TYR A 23 15.12 -5.21 21.19
CA TYR A 23 14.62 -5.87 19.99
C TYR A 23 15.62 -5.76 18.84
N ASP A 24 16.17 -6.88 18.41
CA ASP A 24 17.08 -6.98 17.27
C ASP A 24 16.27 -7.19 15.98
N TRP A 25 15.81 -6.08 15.43
CA TRP A 25 15.00 -6.10 14.20
C TRP A 25 15.79 -6.62 12.97
N ARG A 26 17.12 -6.56 12.97
CA ARG A 26 17.94 -7.05 11.85
C ARG A 26 17.93 -8.57 11.80
N ASN A 27 18.18 -9.20 12.93
CA ASN A 27 18.12 -10.67 13.05
C ASN A 27 16.69 -11.20 12.79
N ASP A 28 15.67 -10.48 13.30
CA ASP A 28 14.27 -10.83 13.06
C ASP A 28 13.89 -10.70 11.58
N ARG A 29 14.31 -9.63 10.90
CA ARG A 29 14.18 -9.44 9.47
C ARG A 29 14.80 -10.60 8.67
N ASP A 30 16.04 -10.95 8.99
CA ASP A 30 16.78 -11.96 8.24
C ASP A 30 16.10 -13.33 8.36
N ARG A 31 15.59 -13.68 9.55
CA ARG A 31 14.75 -14.89 9.76
C ARG A 31 13.45 -14.82 8.98
N THR A 32 12.77 -13.67 9.00
CA THR A 32 11.52 -13.47 8.28
C THR A 32 11.73 -13.57 6.77
N MET A 33 12.85 -13.07 6.24
CA MET A 33 13.20 -13.24 4.84
C MET A 33 13.42 -14.70 4.44
N GLU A 34 14.05 -15.52 5.26
CA GLU A 34 14.18 -16.95 4.98
C GLU A 34 12.81 -17.65 4.98
N HIS A 35 11.92 -17.32 5.91
CA HIS A 35 10.54 -17.82 5.87
C HIS A 35 9.81 -17.38 4.60
N ALA A 36 9.99 -16.13 4.15
CA ALA A 36 9.35 -15.65 2.92
C ALA A 36 9.84 -16.42 1.69
N LYS A 37 11.14 -16.68 1.58
CA LYS A 37 11.73 -17.47 0.48
C LYS A 37 11.13 -18.88 0.43
N VAL A 38 11.08 -19.56 1.57
CA VAL A 38 10.49 -20.91 1.65
C VAL A 38 9.02 -20.88 1.28
N SER A 39 8.25 -19.92 1.83
CA SER A 39 6.81 -19.82 1.56
C SER A 39 6.51 -19.58 0.08
N ILE A 40 7.30 -18.75 -0.62
CA ILE A 40 7.12 -18.48 -2.06
C ILE A 40 7.56 -19.67 -2.92
N ALA A 41 8.56 -20.43 -2.46
CA ALA A 41 9.01 -21.64 -3.19
C ALA A 41 7.99 -22.78 -3.13
N GLU A 42 7.29 -22.90 -2.01
CA GLU A 42 6.39 -24.03 -1.72
C GLU A 42 4.91 -23.74 -2.00
N ASN A 43 4.50 -22.48 -1.97
CA ASN A 43 3.09 -22.09 -2.06
C ASN A 43 2.81 -21.12 -3.19
N ASN A 44 1.55 -21.07 -3.58
CA ASN A 44 1.04 -20.01 -4.42
C ASN A 44 1.08 -18.66 -3.67
N PHE A 45 1.43 -17.60 -4.38
CA PHE A 45 1.48 -16.26 -3.80
C PHE A 45 0.78 -15.21 -4.65
N SER A 46 0.33 -14.15 -3.99
CA SER A 46 -0.21 -12.94 -4.61
C SER A 46 0.52 -11.70 -4.08
N LEU A 47 0.70 -10.70 -4.91
CA LEU A 47 1.34 -9.45 -4.53
C LEU A 47 0.29 -8.39 -4.24
N PHE A 48 0.41 -7.71 -3.10
CA PHE A 48 -0.36 -6.53 -2.74
C PHE A 48 0.54 -5.30 -2.87
N LEU A 49 0.24 -4.44 -3.84
CA LEU A 49 1.09 -3.32 -4.19
C LEU A 49 0.44 -1.99 -3.83
N GLY A 50 1.22 -1.08 -3.25
CA GLY A 50 0.79 0.26 -2.91
C GLY A 50 1.63 1.35 -3.57
N ALA A 51 1.33 2.61 -3.21
CA ALA A 51 1.91 3.80 -3.82
C ALA A 51 3.45 3.82 -3.80
N GLY A 52 4.09 3.16 -2.83
CA GLY A 52 5.55 3.06 -2.78
C GLY A 52 6.15 2.39 -4.03
N VAL A 53 5.43 1.45 -4.68
CA VAL A 53 5.90 0.84 -5.93
C VAL A 53 5.92 1.88 -7.04
N SER A 54 4.82 2.61 -7.24
CA SER A 54 4.73 3.65 -8.28
C SER A 54 5.64 4.86 -7.99
N MET A 55 5.82 5.21 -6.72
CA MET A 55 6.78 6.25 -6.30
C MET A 55 8.22 5.89 -6.66
N SER A 56 8.59 4.62 -6.69
CA SER A 56 9.92 4.20 -7.14
C SER A 56 10.17 4.51 -8.63
N ALA A 57 9.11 4.70 -9.41
CA ALA A 57 9.13 5.15 -10.82
C ALA A 57 8.74 6.63 -10.97
N ASN A 58 8.92 7.43 -9.92
CA ASN A 58 8.67 8.87 -9.87
C ASN A 58 7.20 9.31 -10.01
N LEU A 59 6.22 8.40 -9.82
CA LEU A 59 4.85 8.81 -9.69
C LEU A 59 4.60 9.45 -8.31
N PRO A 60 3.58 10.30 -8.17
CA PRO A 60 3.31 10.98 -6.91
C PRO A 60 2.86 10.01 -5.81
N CYS A 61 3.21 10.29 -4.56
CA CYS A 61 2.53 9.69 -3.43
C CYS A 61 1.08 10.21 -3.34
N TRP A 62 0.26 9.57 -2.52
CA TRP A 62 -1.14 9.95 -2.36
C TRP A 62 -1.35 11.46 -2.06
N TRP A 63 -0.57 12.02 -1.12
CA TRP A 63 -0.66 13.42 -0.76
C TRP A 63 -0.26 14.35 -1.91
N ASN A 64 0.80 14.02 -2.64
CA ASN A 64 1.25 14.80 -3.80
C ASN A 64 0.26 14.73 -4.96
N LEU A 65 -0.41 13.57 -5.14
CA LEU A 65 -1.49 13.41 -6.11
C LEU A 65 -2.66 14.36 -5.79
N LEU A 66 -3.16 14.32 -4.56
CA LEU A 66 -4.25 15.19 -4.12
C LEU A 66 -3.87 16.68 -4.21
N ALA A 67 -2.65 17.02 -3.81
CA ALA A 67 -2.10 18.37 -3.95
C ALA A 67 -2.05 18.83 -5.41
N GLY A 68 -1.59 17.96 -6.31
CA GLY A 68 -1.58 18.20 -7.75
C GLY A 68 -2.97 18.47 -8.32
N MET A 69 -3.97 17.73 -7.86
CA MET A 69 -5.37 17.95 -8.24
C MET A 69 -5.91 19.29 -7.72
N ILE A 70 -5.66 19.63 -6.45
CA ILE A 70 -6.09 20.92 -5.86
C ILE A 70 -5.50 22.10 -6.64
N ASN A 71 -4.22 22.05 -6.95
CA ASN A 71 -3.55 23.12 -7.71
C ASN A 71 -4.18 23.32 -9.09
N ARG A 72 -4.64 22.26 -9.75
CA ARG A 72 -5.32 22.33 -11.04
C ARG A 72 -6.75 22.85 -10.93
N CYS A 73 -7.51 22.40 -9.93
CA CYS A 73 -8.90 22.81 -9.73
C CYS A 73 -9.07 24.29 -9.42
N LYS A 74 -8.11 24.91 -8.75
CA LYS A 74 -8.17 26.32 -8.29
C LYS A 74 -7.23 27.27 -9.04
N GLN A 75 -6.64 26.84 -10.17
CA GLN A 75 -5.78 27.68 -11.01
C GLN A 75 -4.76 28.51 -10.21
N GLY A 76 -4.07 27.88 -9.26
CA GLY A 76 -3.01 28.51 -8.50
C GLY A 76 -3.45 29.35 -7.28
N ILE A 77 -4.71 29.22 -6.82
CA ILE A 77 -5.15 29.84 -5.55
C ILE A 77 -4.43 29.22 -4.35
N PHE A 78 -4.19 27.90 -4.39
CA PHE A 78 -3.42 27.21 -3.37
C PHE A 78 -1.98 27.03 -3.86
N LYS A 79 -1.02 27.44 -3.04
CA LYS A 79 0.41 27.18 -3.25
C LYS A 79 0.82 25.95 -2.44
N GLU A 80 1.99 25.41 -2.74
CA GLU A 80 2.55 24.26 -2.00
C GLU A 80 2.63 24.52 -0.48
N ALA A 81 2.85 25.78 -0.07
CA ALA A 81 2.82 26.20 1.33
C ALA A 81 1.43 26.09 2.01
N ASP A 82 0.35 26.03 1.25
CA ASP A 82 -1.02 25.98 1.77
C ASP A 82 -1.48 24.54 2.05
N LEU A 83 -0.71 23.53 1.56
CA LEU A 83 -1.04 22.11 1.74
C LEU A 83 -1.09 21.71 3.21
N ASP A 84 -0.20 22.22 4.04
CA ASP A 84 -0.20 21.96 5.48
C ASP A 84 -1.49 22.46 6.16
N GLN A 85 -2.01 23.58 5.70
CA GLN A 85 -3.28 24.11 6.22
C GLN A 85 -4.47 23.28 5.73
N LEU A 86 -4.50 22.92 4.46
CA LEU A 86 -5.54 22.06 3.89
C LEU A 86 -5.54 20.68 4.54
N THR A 87 -4.37 20.10 4.76
CA THR A 87 -4.22 18.83 5.46
C THR A 87 -4.82 18.89 6.87
N LYS A 88 -4.58 19.98 7.62
CA LYS A 88 -5.17 20.21 8.94
C LYS A 88 -6.69 20.37 8.89
N VAL A 89 -7.19 21.15 7.92
CA VAL A 89 -8.63 21.35 7.69
C VAL A 89 -9.32 20.00 7.36
N CYS A 90 -8.65 19.15 6.61
CA CYS A 90 -9.13 17.80 6.29
C CYS A 90 -8.76 16.75 7.38
N CYS A 91 -8.53 17.18 8.62
CA CYS A 91 -8.27 16.31 9.77
C CYS A 91 -7.10 15.34 9.57
N ASN A 92 -6.09 15.71 8.79
CA ASN A 92 -4.96 14.86 8.37
C ASN A 92 -5.40 13.55 7.67
N SER A 93 -6.58 13.56 7.04
CA SER A 93 -7.14 12.41 6.34
C SER A 93 -7.13 12.62 4.83
N SER A 94 -6.47 11.71 4.12
CA SER A 94 -6.39 11.74 2.66
C SER A 94 -7.75 11.51 1.98
N ILE A 95 -8.62 10.68 2.55
CA ILE A 95 -9.96 10.41 2.01
C ILE A 95 -10.91 11.59 2.23
N VAL A 96 -10.76 12.33 3.35
CA VAL A 96 -11.48 13.59 3.58
C VAL A 96 -10.99 14.66 2.60
N MET A 97 -9.68 14.72 2.33
CA MET A 97 -9.12 15.58 1.29
C MET A 97 -9.68 15.24 -0.10
N GLY A 98 -9.79 13.95 -0.42
CA GLY A 98 -10.44 13.48 -1.65
C GLY A 98 -11.88 13.97 -1.78
N ARG A 99 -12.67 13.91 -0.70
CA ARG A 99 -14.04 14.48 -0.66
C ARG A 99 -14.05 15.99 -0.90
N PHE A 100 -13.13 16.72 -0.28
CA PHE A 100 -12.99 18.16 -0.52
C PHE A 100 -12.72 18.46 -2.00
N ILE A 101 -11.83 17.71 -2.66
CA ILE A 101 -11.55 17.85 -4.09
C ILE A 101 -12.81 17.58 -4.93
N ARG A 102 -13.54 16.49 -4.63
CA ARG A 102 -14.82 16.20 -5.31
C ARG A 102 -15.78 17.37 -5.20
N MET A 103 -16.05 17.86 -4.01
CA MET A 103 -16.95 19.00 -3.78
C MET A 103 -16.52 20.26 -4.56
N MET A 104 -15.22 20.52 -4.65
CA MET A 104 -14.71 21.65 -5.43
C MET A 104 -14.95 21.50 -6.93
N MET A 105 -14.89 20.27 -7.42
CA MET A 105 -15.05 19.97 -8.85
C MET A 105 -16.52 19.82 -9.25
N GLU A 106 -17.33 19.09 -8.49
CA GLU A 106 -18.76 18.85 -8.78
C GLU A 106 -19.58 20.15 -8.91
N SER A 107 -19.16 21.21 -8.25
CA SER A 107 -19.79 22.54 -8.39
C SER A 107 -19.55 23.20 -9.75
N LYS A 108 -18.64 22.70 -10.59
CA LYS A 108 -18.14 23.38 -11.80
C LYS A 108 -17.84 22.46 -12.99
N SER A 109 -17.73 21.14 -12.79
CA SER A 109 -17.14 20.20 -13.76
C SER A 109 -17.92 18.90 -13.85
N ASN A 110 -17.87 18.28 -15.03
CA ASN A 110 -18.38 16.93 -15.21
C ASN A 110 -17.35 15.86 -14.79
N GLU A 111 -17.74 14.59 -14.83
CA GLU A 111 -16.84 13.46 -14.49
C GLU A 111 -15.58 13.41 -15.37
N GLU A 112 -15.69 13.83 -16.62
CA GLU A 112 -14.58 13.85 -17.57
C GLU A 112 -13.46 14.81 -17.16
N GLU A 113 -13.82 16.02 -16.74
CA GLU A 113 -12.85 17.00 -16.21
C GLU A 113 -12.17 16.50 -14.92
N PHE A 114 -12.91 15.81 -14.07
CA PHE A 114 -12.33 15.17 -12.88
C PHE A 114 -11.28 14.12 -13.26
N TYR A 115 -11.60 13.25 -14.20
CA TYR A 115 -10.65 12.25 -14.69
C TYR A 115 -9.44 12.86 -15.36
N GLN A 116 -9.62 13.89 -16.15
CA GLN A 116 -8.51 14.60 -16.76
C GLN A 116 -7.59 15.22 -15.70
N CYS A 117 -8.16 15.86 -14.69
CA CYS A 117 -7.42 16.43 -13.58
C CYS A 117 -6.62 15.36 -12.81
N LEU A 118 -7.26 14.22 -12.52
CA LEU A 118 -6.59 13.07 -11.87
C LEU A 118 -5.48 12.49 -12.73
N HIS A 119 -5.74 12.26 -14.02
CA HIS A 119 -4.75 11.74 -14.96
C HIS A 119 -3.52 12.65 -15.07
N GLU A 120 -3.75 13.96 -15.23
CA GLU A 120 -2.67 14.94 -15.30
C GLU A 120 -1.89 15.04 -13.98
N ALA A 121 -2.58 14.95 -12.83
CA ALA A 121 -1.91 14.95 -11.54
C ALA A 121 -1.07 13.69 -11.32
N LEU A 122 -1.52 12.55 -11.84
CA LEU A 122 -0.84 11.25 -11.70
C LEU A 122 0.40 11.13 -12.59
N TYR A 123 0.35 11.64 -13.82
CA TYR A 123 1.37 11.39 -14.85
C TYR A 123 2.20 12.61 -15.26
N ASN A 124 1.97 13.78 -14.65
CA ASN A 124 2.69 14.98 -15.03
C ASN A 124 4.19 14.89 -14.67
N GLY A 125 5.05 15.11 -15.67
CA GLY A 125 6.51 15.12 -15.48
C GLY A 125 7.13 13.74 -15.28
N VAL A 126 6.40 12.66 -15.61
CA VAL A 126 6.91 11.29 -15.52
C VAL A 126 7.45 10.86 -16.88
N ASP A 127 8.77 10.86 -17.03
CA ASP A 127 9.46 10.47 -18.29
C ASP A 127 9.74 8.97 -18.38
N SER A 128 9.77 8.28 -17.24
CA SER A 128 10.09 6.84 -17.14
C SER A 128 9.22 6.16 -16.10
N TYR A 129 8.74 4.97 -16.47
CA TYR A 129 7.91 4.11 -15.60
C TYR A 129 8.66 2.88 -15.10
N SER A 130 9.98 2.93 -15.07
CA SER A 130 10.85 1.83 -14.67
C SER A 130 11.64 2.20 -13.42
N SER A 131 11.82 1.22 -12.55
CA SER A 131 12.69 1.31 -11.37
C SER A 131 13.29 -0.05 -11.04
N PRO A 132 14.38 -0.10 -10.26
CA PRO A 132 14.92 -1.36 -9.76
C PRO A 132 13.87 -2.21 -9.03
N LEU A 133 13.00 -1.59 -8.22
CA LEU A 133 11.95 -2.29 -7.50
C LEU A 133 10.93 -2.94 -8.44
N ILE A 134 10.44 -2.21 -9.42
CA ILE A 134 9.48 -2.71 -10.41
C ILE A 134 10.10 -3.84 -11.24
N THR A 135 11.36 -3.69 -11.63
CA THR A 135 12.11 -4.73 -12.36
C THR A 135 12.19 -6.03 -11.55
N GLU A 136 12.54 -5.95 -10.26
CA GLU A 136 12.64 -7.16 -9.42
C GLU A 136 11.27 -7.78 -9.11
N ILE A 137 10.20 -6.99 -9.02
CA ILE A 137 8.83 -7.52 -8.93
C ILE A 137 8.46 -8.30 -10.21
N CYS A 138 8.79 -7.77 -11.39
CA CYS A 138 8.56 -8.48 -12.65
C CYS A 138 9.39 -9.77 -12.73
N HIS A 139 10.66 -9.74 -12.33
CA HIS A 139 11.51 -10.94 -12.27
C HIS A 139 10.94 -11.99 -11.30
N LEU A 140 10.48 -11.58 -10.11
CA LEU A 140 9.84 -12.49 -9.16
C LEU A 140 8.66 -13.22 -9.81
N ILE A 141 7.77 -12.50 -10.51
CA ILE A 141 6.64 -13.10 -11.21
C ILE A 141 7.11 -13.99 -12.36
N GLN A 142 8.13 -13.59 -13.11
CA GLN A 142 8.66 -14.34 -14.25
C GLN A 142 9.30 -15.66 -13.80
N PHE A 143 10.17 -15.61 -12.79
CA PHE A 143 10.88 -16.81 -12.28
C PHE A 143 9.98 -17.76 -11.48
N LYS A 144 8.94 -17.23 -10.83
CA LYS A 144 7.96 -18.00 -10.05
C LYS A 144 6.57 -18.01 -10.72
N ARG A 145 6.54 -18.06 -12.06
CA ARG A 145 5.31 -17.89 -12.84
C ARG A 145 4.20 -18.89 -12.50
N GLN A 146 4.56 -20.11 -12.08
CA GLN A 146 3.60 -21.15 -11.72
C GLN A 146 2.95 -20.88 -10.35
N GLN A 147 3.69 -20.28 -9.42
CA GLN A 147 3.24 -19.94 -8.08
C GLN A 147 2.57 -18.56 -8.02
N ALA A 148 2.99 -17.62 -8.88
CA ALA A 148 2.43 -16.28 -8.92
C ALA A 148 0.98 -16.29 -9.45
N GLN A 149 0.01 -15.91 -8.62
CA GLN A 149 -1.40 -15.96 -8.95
C GLN A 149 -1.95 -14.63 -9.47
N SER A 150 -1.62 -13.53 -8.80
CA SER A 150 -2.16 -12.21 -9.12
C SER A 150 -1.33 -11.08 -8.54
N ILE A 151 -1.53 -9.89 -9.10
CA ILE A 151 -1.26 -8.62 -8.43
C ILE A 151 -2.60 -8.02 -7.99
N ILE A 152 -2.65 -7.53 -6.75
CA ILE A 152 -3.72 -6.71 -6.21
C ILE A 152 -3.08 -5.35 -5.91
N THR A 153 -3.47 -4.32 -6.64
CA THR A 153 -2.90 -2.99 -6.48
C THR A 153 -3.92 -1.97 -5.98
N TYR A 154 -3.45 -1.12 -5.08
CA TYR A 154 -4.16 0.06 -4.58
C TYR A 154 -3.86 1.31 -5.42
N ASN A 155 -2.92 1.17 -6.38
CA ASN A 155 -2.53 2.24 -7.27
C ASN A 155 -3.51 2.38 -8.43
N PHE A 156 -3.68 3.60 -8.91
CA PHE A 156 -4.52 3.88 -10.07
C PHE A 156 -3.81 3.68 -11.40
N ASP A 157 -2.47 3.76 -11.41
CA ASP A 157 -1.62 3.75 -12.60
C ASP A 157 -1.47 2.36 -13.23
N ASP A 158 -1.00 2.33 -14.48
CA ASP A 158 -0.73 1.12 -15.27
C ASP A 158 0.77 0.73 -15.34
N VAL A 159 1.56 1.21 -14.39
CA VAL A 159 3.03 0.99 -14.37
C VAL A 159 3.37 -0.49 -14.34
N MET A 160 2.66 -1.27 -13.52
CA MET A 160 2.93 -2.71 -13.41
C MET A 160 2.57 -3.47 -14.68
N GLU A 161 1.46 -3.14 -15.33
CA GLU A 161 1.05 -3.76 -16.59
C GLU A 161 2.07 -3.52 -17.69
N ARG A 162 2.55 -2.29 -17.79
CA ARG A 162 3.58 -1.90 -18.78
C ARG A 162 4.91 -2.60 -18.51
N ALA A 163 5.31 -2.69 -17.25
CA ALA A 163 6.51 -3.38 -16.83
C ALA A 163 6.42 -4.89 -17.09
N LEU A 164 5.31 -5.54 -16.74
CA LEU A 164 5.06 -6.96 -17.02
C LEU A 164 5.11 -7.26 -18.52
N LYS A 165 4.45 -6.41 -19.32
CA LYS A 165 4.47 -6.53 -20.79
C LYS A 165 5.89 -6.41 -21.35
N SER A 166 6.70 -5.48 -20.81
CA SER A 166 8.10 -5.31 -21.20
C SER A 166 8.96 -6.54 -20.85
N CYS A 167 8.61 -7.27 -19.80
CA CYS A 167 9.23 -8.55 -19.41
C CYS A 167 8.64 -9.78 -20.15
N GLY A 168 7.77 -9.57 -21.14
CA GLY A 168 7.15 -10.66 -21.91
C GLY A 168 6.03 -11.38 -21.17
N ILE A 169 5.49 -10.81 -20.08
CA ILE A 169 4.39 -11.39 -19.31
C ILE A 169 3.08 -10.76 -19.80
N GLY A 170 2.28 -11.56 -20.53
CA GLY A 170 0.92 -11.16 -20.90
C GLY A 170 0.06 -10.98 -19.67
N ASN A 171 -0.55 -9.81 -19.54
CA ASN A 171 -1.35 -9.43 -18.38
C ASN A 171 -2.63 -8.68 -18.80
N TYR A 172 -3.57 -8.53 -17.86
CA TYR A 172 -4.77 -7.73 -18.07
C TYR A 172 -5.22 -7.06 -16.77
N SER A 173 -5.73 -5.84 -16.88
CA SER A 173 -6.22 -5.05 -15.75
C SER A 173 -7.67 -5.40 -15.44
N ILE A 174 -7.98 -5.58 -14.15
CA ILE A 174 -9.31 -5.81 -13.61
C ILE A 174 -9.65 -4.66 -12.67
N PHE A 175 -10.68 -3.89 -13.00
CA PHE A 175 -11.15 -2.73 -12.24
C PHE A 175 -12.68 -2.68 -12.09
N GLY A 176 -13.32 -3.85 -12.20
CA GLY A 176 -14.76 -4.08 -12.11
C GLY A 176 -15.07 -5.55 -12.30
N GLN A 177 -16.33 -5.88 -12.61
CA GLN A 177 -16.75 -7.23 -12.95
C GLN A 177 -16.34 -7.54 -14.41
N ASN A 178 -15.12 -7.94 -14.61
CA ASN A 178 -14.59 -8.31 -15.92
C ASN A 178 -14.67 -9.83 -16.16
N GLN A 179 -14.68 -10.22 -17.44
CA GLN A 179 -14.57 -11.63 -17.83
C GLN A 179 -13.14 -12.13 -17.56
N PRO A 180 -12.95 -13.31 -16.97
CA PRO A 180 -11.63 -13.90 -16.78
C PRO A 180 -10.93 -14.09 -18.13
N GLN A 181 -9.62 -13.83 -18.17
CA GLN A 181 -8.74 -14.06 -19.32
C GLN A 181 -7.63 -15.04 -18.95
N GLN A 182 -7.03 -15.67 -19.97
CA GLN A 182 -5.89 -16.58 -19.76
C GLN A 182 -4.53 -15.83 -19.61
N LEU A 183 -4.59 -14.60 -19.13
CA LEU A 183 -3.43 -13.74 -18.91
C LEU A 183 -3.23 -13.52 -17.40
N PHE A 184 -2.09 -12.95 -17.03
CA PHE A 184 -1.80 -12.67 -15.63
C PHE A 184 -2.67 -11.51 -15.11
N PRO A 185 -3.49 -11.72 -14.06
CA PRO A 185 -4.42 -10.71 -13.59
C PRO A 185 -3.76 -9.64 -12.72
N VAL A 186 -4.11 -8.37 -12.99
CA VAL A 186 -3.78 -7.21 -12.15
C VAL A 186 -5.08 -6.55 -11.70
N TYR A 187 -5.41 -6.67 -10.42
CA TYR A 187 -6.65 -6.17 -9.82
C TYR A 187 -6.44 -4.75 -9.27
N HIS A 188 -7.10 -3.76 -9.84
CA HIS A 188 -7.10 -2.38 -9.35
C HIS A 188 -8.26 -2.15 -8.40
N VAL A 189 -8.05 -2.48 -7.11
CA VAL A 189 -9.12 -2.46 -6.10
C VAL A 189 -9.63 -1.08 -5.72
N HIS A 190 -8.87 -0.04 -6.04
CA HIS A 190 -9.24 1.37 -5.84
C HIS A 190 -9.56 2.11 -7.15
N GLY A 191 -9.64 1.41 -8.28
CA GLY A 191 -9.91 2.00 -9.59
C GLY A 191 -8.66 2.12 -10.45
N PHE A 192 -8.86 2.43 -11.74
CA PHE A 192 -7.83 2.36 -12.76
C PHE A 192 -7.81 3.59 -13.65
N VAL A 193 -6.64 4.18 -13.84
CA VAL A 193 -6.38 5.37 -14.67
C VAL A 193 -5.16 5.07 -15.55
N PRO A 194 -5.33 4.48 -16.74
CA PRO A 194 -4.21 4.15 -17.62
C PRO A 194 -3.61 5.38 -18.27
N PHE A 195 -2.32 5.33 -18.56
CA PHE A 195 -1.59 6.43 -19.20
C PHE A 195 -2.08 6.77 -20.61
N GLU A 196 -2.29 5.75 -21.45
CA GLU A 196 -2.54 5.95 -22.88
C GLU A 196 -4.02 6.10 -23.29
N ASN A 197 -4.96 5.79 -22.40
CA ASN A 197 -6.38 5.73 -22.78
C ASN A 197 -7.25 6.61 -21.90
N LYS A 198 -7.25 7.91 -22.17
CA LYS A 198 -8.00 8.92 -21.41
C LYS A 198 -9.53 8.82 -21.58
N GLU A 199 -10.02 8.30 -22.71
CA GLU A 199 -11.44 8.43 -23.09
C GLU A 199 -12.33 7.23 -22.66
N ASN A 200 -11.75 6.12 -22.19
CA ASN A 200 -12.50 4.89 -21.90
C ASN A 200 -12.46 4.46 -20.42
N ILE A 201 -12.23 5.39 -19.51
CA ILE A 201 -12.22 5.06 -18.08
C ILE A 201 -13.65 4.85 -17.59
N LYS A 202 -14.03 3.58 -17.35
CA LYS A 202 -15.35 3.20 -16.82
C LYS A 202 -15.36 2.95 -15.32
N SER A 203 -14.23 3.13 -14.63
CA SER A 203 -14.11 2.89 -13.20
C SER A 203 -13.96 4.20 -12.46
N LEU A 204 -14.85 4.48 -11.51
CA LEU A 204 -14.66 5.58 -10.57
C LEU A 204 -13.56 5.20 -9.58
N PRO A 205 -12.47 5.98 -9.48
CA PRO A 205 -11.43 5.71 -8.50
C PRO A 205 -11.95 5.92 -7.08
N VAL A 206 -11.49 5.09 -6.15
CA VAL A 206 -11.79 5.24 -4.72
C VAL A 206 -10.86 6.31 -4.16
N LEU A 207 -11.23 7.57 -4.34
CA LEU A 207 -10.45 8.73 -3.93
C LEU A 207 -11.06 9.45 -2.74
N SER A 208 -12.38 9.53 -2.68
CA SER A 208 -13.12 10.26 -1.66
C SER A 208 -13.69 9.34 -0.59
N GLU A 209 -14.05 9.96 0.55
CA GLU A 209 -14.72 9.29 1.64
C GLU A 209 -16.00 8.55 1.22
N GLU A 210 -16.76 9.10 0.26
CA GLU A 210 -18.02 8.50 -0.22
C GLU A 210 -17.77 7.24 -1.04
N GLU A 211 -16.76 7.25 -1.92
CA GLU A 211 -16.37 6.09 -2.71
C GLU A 211 -15.81 5.00 -1.78
N TYR A 212 -15.03 5.42 -0.78
CA TYR A 212 -14.49 4.52 0.24
C TYR A 212 -15.62 3.84 1.04
N HIS A 213 -16.62 4.60 1.49
CA HIS A 213 -17.77 4.05 2.21
C HIS A 213 -18.55 3.03 1.37
N ARG A 214 -18.72 3.26 0.07
CA ARG A 214 -19.39 2.30 -0.83
C ARG A 214 -18.66 0.95 -0.88
N VAL A 215 -17.34 0.96 -0.92
CA VAL A 215 -16.53 -0.28 -0.90
C VAL A 215 -16.56 -0.93 0.48
N TYR A 216 -16.46 -0.14 1.54
CA TYR A 216 -16.39 -0.62 2.92
C TYR A 216 -17.70 -1.28 3.39
N VAL A 217 -18.84 -0.66 3.11
CA VAL A 217 -20.15 -1.15 3.55
C VAL A 217 -20.59 -2.39 2.78
N ASN A 218 -20.24 -2.48 1.49
CA ASN A 218 -20.59 -3.64 0.67
C ASN A 218 -19.53 -4.74 0.78
N SER A 219 -19.74 -5.67 1.72
CA SER A 219 -18.84 -6.82 1.91
C SER A 219 -18.70 -7.72 0.67
N TYR A 220 -19.69 -7.73 -0.21
CA TYR A 220 -19.71 -8.48 -1.47
C TYR A 220 -19.23 -7.64 -2.66
N ASN A 221 -18.66 -6.45 -2.43
CA ASN A 221 -18.01 -5.72 -3.50
C ASN A 221 -16.92 -6.60 -4.12
N TRP A 222 -16.85 -6.64 -5.44
CA TRP A 222 -15.90 -7.48 -6.17
C TRP A 222 -14.45 -7.33 -5.66
N SER A 223 -14.03 -6.09 -5.35
CA SER A 223 -12.68 -5.81 -4.86
C SER A 223 -12.42 -6.41 -3.48
N ASN A 224 -13.42 -6.45 -2.59
CA ASN A 224 -13.31 -7.11 -1.29
C ASN A 224 -13.25 -8.65 -1.45
N VAL A 225 -14.06 -9.20 -2.34
CA VAL A 225 -14.10 -10.65 -2.60
C VAL A 225 -12.77 -11.14 -3.15
N GLU A 226 -12.18 -10.45 -4.12
CA GLU A 226 -10.88 -10.83 -4.70
C GLU A 226 -9.75 -10.73 -3.67
N GLN A 227 -9.75 -9.70 -2.83
CA GLN A 227 -8.77 -9.56 -1.76
C GLN A 227 -8.91 -10.68 -0.71
N ILE A 228 -10.13 -10.96 -0.24
CA ILE A 228 -10.36 -12.07 0.71
C ILE A 228 -9.97 -13.40 0.09
N HIS A 229 -10.29 -13.62 -1.20
CA HIS A 229 -9.89 -14.83 -1.90
C HIS A 229 -8.35 -15.01 -1.91
N ALA A 230 -7.61 -13.96 -2.27
CA ALA A 230 -6.15 -14.00 -2.24
C ALA A 230 -5.61 -14.23 -0.82
N LEU A 231 -6.11 -13.48 0.17
CA LEU A 231 -5.73 -13.60 1.58
C LEU A 231 -6.04 -14.99 2.16
N SER A 232 -7.08 -15.66 1.67
CA SER A 232 -7.47 -16.99 2.14
C SER A 232 -6.74 -18.15 1.43
N ARG A 233 -6.25 -17.95 0.21
CA ARG A 233 -5.76 -19.04 -0.65
C ARG A 233 -4.29 -18.98 -0.99
N THR A 234 -3.64 -17.82 -0.82
CA THR A 234 -2.25 -17.63 -1.23
C THR A 234 -1.42 -17.01 -0.09
N THR A 235 -0.11 -17.16 -0.17
CA THR A 235 0.81 -16.31 0.60
C THR A 235 0.79 -14.92 -0.01
N CYS A 236 0.36 -13.91 0.75
CA CYS A 236 0.33 -12.53 0.27
C CYS A 236 1.58 -11.77 0.68
N ILE A 237 2.14 -11.01 -0.27
CA ILE A 237 3.33 -10.20 -0.08
C ILE A 237 2.97 -8.75 -0.32
N PHE A 238 3.08 -7.93 0.71
CA PHE A 238 2.71 -6.51 0.71
C PHE A 238 3.94 -5.64 0.47
N ILE A 239 3.94 -4.86 -0.61
CA ILE A 239 5.08 -4.03 -1.04
C ILE A 239 4.59 -2.61 -1.30
N GLY A 240 5.25 -1.62 -0.70
CA GLY A 240 4.95 -0.20 -0.93
C GLY A 240 3.61 0.28 -0.37
N LEU A 241 3.00 -0.48 0.53
CA LEU A 241 1.78 -0.13 1.25
C LEU A 241 2.11 0.43 2.62
N SER A 242 1.43 1.51 3.02
CA SER A 242 1.54 2.08 4.38
C SER A 242 0.85 1.24 5.43
N MET A 243 0.00 0.31 5.03
CA MET A 243 -0.83 -0.53 5.90
C MET A 243 -1.82 0.27 6.78
N THR A 244 -2.12 1.51 6.37
CA THR A 244 -3.06 2.40 7.09
C THR A 244 -4.48 2.33 6.54
N ASP A 245 -4.70 1.66 5.40
CA ASP A 245 -6.03 1.49 4.81
C ASP A 245 -6.94 0.66 5.74
N PRO A 246 -8.04 1.25 6.27
CA PRO A 246 -8.89 0.56 7.23
C PRO A 246 -9.65 -0.62 6.62
N ASN A 247 -9.95 -0.59 5.31
CA ASN A 247 -10.61 -1.69 4.64
C ASN A 247 -9.67 -2.90 4.50
N LEU A 248 -8.42 -2.66 4.08
CA LEU A 248 -7.40 -3.72 4.04
C LEU A 248 -7.21 -4.37 5.41
N ARG A 249 -7.08 -3.56 6.46
CA ARG A 249 -6.93 -4.07 7.84
C ARG A 249 -8.13 -4.93 8.26
N ARG A 250 -9.36 -4.48 7.95
CA ARG A 250 -10.59 -5.26 8.17
C ARG A 250 -10.57 -6.59 7.40
N LEU A 251 -10.12 -6.60 6.15
CA LEU A 251 -10.05 -7.82 5.35
C LEU A 251 -8.99 -8.80 5.88
N LEU A 252 -7.87 -8.29 6.40
CA LEU A 252 -6.87 -9.10 7.10
C LEU A 252 -7.44 -9.73 8.36
N ASP A 253 -8.13 -8.96 9.20
CA ASP A 253 -8.83 -9.49 10.39
C ASP A 253 -9.81 -10.62 10.02
N ILE A 254 -10.61 -10.41 8.97
CA ILE A 254 -11.58 -11.41 8.52
C ILE A 254 -10.87 -12.67 8.03
N ALA A 255 -9.81 -12.53 7.24
CA ALA A 255 -9.07 -13.66 6.68
C ALA A 255 -8.26 -14.44 7.74
N ASN A 256 -7.86 -13.76 8.83
CA ASN A 256 -7.06 -14.36 9.91
C ASN A 256 -7.89 -14.88 11.09
N LYS A 257 -9.19 -14.57 11.16
CA LYS A 257 -10.05 -14.78 12.35
C LYS A 257 -10.09 -16.22 12.85
N ASP A 258 -10.00 -17.19 11.97
CA ASP A 258 -10.09 -18.62 12.32
C ASP A 258 -8.71 -19.31 12.31
N SER A 259 -7.62 -18.52 12.23
CA SER A 259 -6.27 -19.03 12.12
C SER A 259 -5.59 -19.02 13.49
N GLU A 260 -5.53 -20.17 14.16
CA GLU A 260 -4.57 -20.41 15.25
C GLU A 260 -3.14 -20.64 14.72
N ALA A 261 -2.96 -20.55 13.39
CA ALA A 261 -1.69 -20.80 12.72
C ALA A 261 -0.77 -19.58 12.76
N ASP A 262 0.52 -19.83 12.65
CA ASP A 262 1.54 -18.82 12.45
C ASP A 262 1.20 -17.85 11.29
N PRO A 263 1.55 -16.55 11.41
CA PRO A 263 1.37 -15.59 10.32
C PRO A 263 1.99 -16.09 9.01
N ARG A 264 1.18 -16.09 7.94
CA ARG A 264 1.58 -16.66 6.64
C ARG A 264 1.85 -15.64 5.55
N HIS A 265 1.55 -14.37 5.81
CA HIS A 265 1.75 -13.28 4.87
C HIS A 265 2.95 -12.43 5.27
N PHE A 266 3.50 -11.66 4.34
CA PHE A 266 4.70 -10.87 4.55
C PHE A 266 4.46 -9.42 4.14
N VAL A 267 4.88 -8.48 5.00
CA VAL A 267 4.82 -7.06 4.70
C VAL A 267 6.19 -6.43 4.78
N PHE A 268 6.59 -5.71 3.72
CA PHE A 268 7.82 -4.93 3.68
C PHE A 268 7.55 -3.51 4.15
N LEU A 269 8.19 -3.13 5.27
CA LEU A 269 8.01 -1.82 5.89
C LEU A 269 9.35 -1.10 6.08
N PRO A 270 9.39 0.24 5.92
CA PRO A 270 10.57 1.01 6.25
C PRO A 270 10.83 0.99 7.76
N CYS A 271 12.10 0.89 8.14
CA CYS A 271 12.52 1.07 9.53
C CYS A 271 12.16 2.48 10.01
N ILE A 272 11.86 2.59 11.31
CA ILE A 272 11.75 3.88 11.97
C ILE A 272 13.20 4.38 12.19
N ASP A 273 13.65 5.29 11.32
CA ASP A 273 14.95 5.92 11.49
C ASP A 273 14.85 7.11 12.44
N SER A 274 15.75 7.17 13.43
CA SER A 274 15.98 8.39 14.16
C SER A 274 16.97 9.27 13.39
N PHE A 275 16.61 10.51 13.12
CA PHE A 275 17.54 11.54 12.68
C PHE A 275 18.58 11.85 13.78
N ASP A 276 18.28 11.51 15.02
CA ASP A 276 19.18 11.60 16.18
C ASP A 276 19.99 10.32 16.35
N LYS A 277 21.31 10.46 16.36
CA LYS A 277 22.25 9.39 16.64
C LYS A 277 22.33 9.05 18.16
N ASP A 278 21.34 9.46 18.94
CA ASP A 278 21.25 9.19 20.36
C ASP A 278 20.80 7.74 20.60
N LYS A 279 21.54 7.01 21.44
CA LYS A 279 21.21 5.64 21.85
C LYS A 279 19.80 5.52 22.46
N ALA A 280 19.34 6.55 23.17
CA ALA A 280 18.00 6.56 23.74
C ALA A 280 16.91 6.62 22.67
N ALA A 281 17.13 7.34 21.58
CA ALA A 281 16.23 7.38 20.43
C ALA A 281 16.22 6.04 19.70
N GLU A 282 17.38 5.39 19.53
CA GLU A 282 17.47 4.06 18.92
C GLU A 282 16.67 3.01 19.72
N VAL A 283 16.78 3.00 21.03
CA VAL A 283 16.03 2.09 21.90
C VAL A 283 14.52 2.31 21.75
N LYS A 284 14.07 3.57 21.75
CA LYS A 284 12.64 3.90 21.54
C LYS A 284 12.13 3.46 20.18
N ASN A 285 12.93 3.64 19.13
CA ASN A 285 12.55 3.24 17.78
C ASN A 285 12.48 1.72 17.66
N ASN A 286 13.43 0.99 18.24
CA ASN A 286 13.40 -0.47 18.23
C ASN A 286 12.18 -1.00 18.99
N GLU A 287 11.81 -0.37 20.11
CA GLU A 287 10.58 -0.72 20.84
C GLU A 287 9.32 -0.41 20.05
N ALA A 288 9.24 0.74 19.39
CA ALA A 288 8.13 1.08 18.50
C ALA A 288 8.00 0.09 17.34
N MET A 289 9.11 -0.34 16.75
CA MET A 289 9.13 -1.37 15.69
C MET A 289 8.68 -2.73 16.25
N ARG A 290 9.07 -3.10 17.46
CA ARG A 290 8.60 -4.32 18.12
C ARG A 290 7.08 -4.32 18.31
N ILE A 291 6.54 -3.22 18.85
CA ILE A 291 5.09 -3.06 19.05
C ILE A 291 4.35 -3.11 17.70
N GLN A 292 4.88 -2.43 16.68
CA GLN A 292 4.28 -2.43 15.35
C GLN A 292 4.29 -3.83 14.74
N LYS A 293 5.38 -4.58 14.90
CA LYS A 293 5.48 -5.98 14.47
C LYS A 293 4.38 -6.83 15.13
N GLU A 294 4.24 -6.76 16.45
CA GLU A 294 3.22 -7.52 17.18
C GLU A 294 1.80 -7.20 16.68
N MET A 295 1.50 -5.91 16.45
CA MET A 295 0.21 -5.51 15.86
C MET A 295 -0.03 -6.09 14.46
N PHE A 296 1.02 -6.29 13.65
CA PHE A 296 0.87 -6.91 12.34
C PHE A 296 0.79 -8.43 12.42
N GLU A 297 1.47 -9.06 13.37
CA GLU A 297 1.34 -10.50 13.62
C GLU A 297 -0.08 -10.90 14.02
N GLU A 298 -0.79 -10.07 14.79
CA GLU A 298 -2.22 -10.24 15.07
C GLU A 298 -3.08 -10.21 13.80
N LEU A 299 -2.65 -9.49 12.76
CA LEU A 299 -3.30 -9.46 11.44
C LEU A 299 -2.82 -10.58 10.50
N GLY A 300 -2.01 -11.52 10.97
CA GLY A 300 -1.46 -12.62 10.17
C GLY A 300 -0.29 -12.22 9.26
N LEU A 301 0.42 -11.12 9.60
CA LEU A 301 1.51 -10.57 8.80
C LEU A 301 2.85 -10.69 9.53
N ARG A 302 3.88 -11.18 8.86
CA ARG A 302 5.29 -11.10 9.28
C ARG A 302 5.94 -9.88 8.66
N VAL A 303 6.65 -9.08 9.45
CA VAL A 303 7.26 -7.82 8.99
C VAL A 303 8.70 -8.05 8.53
N VAL A 304 9.01 -7.57 7.33
CA VAL A 304 10.37 -7.45 6.80
C VAL A 304 10.75 -5.98 6.78
N TRP A 305 11.65 -5.59 7.69
CA TRP A 305 12.11 -4.21 7.81
C TRP A 305 13.17 -3.87 6.77
N TYR A 306 13.08 -2.70 6.14
CA TYR A 306 14.11 -2.18 5.24
C TYR A 306 14.44 -0.72 5.52
N LYS A 307 15.67 -0.30 5.19
CA LYS A 307 16.12 1.09 5.35
C LYS A 307 15.97 1.92 4.08
N GLY A 308 16.35 1.36 2.95
CA GLY A 308 16.37 2.05 1.66
C GLY A 308 15.29 1.55 0.71
N HIS A 309 14.34 2.42 0.39
CA HIS A 309 13.24 2.07 -0.52
C HIS A 309 13.74 1.74 -1.94
N ASN A 310 14.70 2.51 -2.43
CA ASN A 310 15.25 2.34 -3.78
C ASN A 310 16.47 1.42 -3.86
N ASP A 311 17.09 1.12 -2.72
CA ASP A 311 18.36 0.37 -2.66
C ASP A 311 18.23 -1.00 -2.02
N GLU A 312 17.64 -1.08 -0.82
CA GLU A 312 17.59 -2.31 -0.03
C GLU A 312 16.34 -3.13 -0.38
N LEU A 313 15.18 -2.49 -0.53
CA LEU A 313 13.94 -3.17 -0.86
C LEU A 313 14.02 -3.96 -2.18
N PRO A 314 14.55 -3.42 -3.30
CA PRO A 314 14.75 -4.21 -4.52
C PRO A 314 15.63 -5.45 -4.30
N LYS A 315 16.66 -5.36 -3.47
CA LYS A 315 17.54 -6.51 -3.15
C LYS A 315 16.79 -7.61 -2.39
N PHE A 316 15.88 -7.22 -1.48
CA PHE A 316 15.03 -8.20 -0.79
C PHE A 316 14.05 -8.88 -1.75
N ILE A 317 13.42 -8.11 -2.64
CA ILE A 317 12.53 -8.72 -3.65
C ILE A 317 13.32 -9.66 -4.57
N LYS A 318 14.52 -9.27 -5.01
CA LYS A 318 15.43 -10.14 -5.76
C LYS A 318 15.73 -11.43 -5.00
N ALA A 319 16.02 -11.35 -3.71
CA ALA A 319 16.34 -12.52 -2.89
C ALA A 319 15.18 -13.52 -2.73
N LEU A 320 13.95 -13.15 -3.10
CA LEU A 320 12.80 -14.06 -3.08
C LEU A 320 12.77 -15.03 -4.28
N HIS A 321 13.51 -14.74 -5.34
CA HIS A 321 13.48 -15.56 -6.57
C HIS A 321 14.87 -16.06 -7.02
N GLY A 322 15.94 -15.58 -6.36
CA GLY A 322 17.33 -15.86 -6.72
C GLY A 322 18.03 -16.90 -5.86
#